data_27a48bc7a07c5e85223c4576eef337e6
#
_entry.id   27a48bc7a07c5e85223c4576eef337e6
#
_cell.length_a   1.000
_cell.length_b   1.000
_cell.length_c   1.000
_cell.angle_alpha   90.00
_cell.angle_beta   90.00
_cell.angle_gamma   90.00
#
_symmetry.space_group_name_H-M   'P 1'
#
loop_
_entity.id
_entity.type
_entity.pdbx_description
1 polymer ?
#
loop_
_entity_poly.entity_id
_entity_poly.type
_entity_poly.pdbx_seq_one_letter_code
_entity_poly.pdbx_strand_id
1 'polypeptide(L)'
;MIIGLMLNMKNKRREFLKNVCPSVALAFFGVTMLEACSSGGDDNQVPSGGGGGGGNNNDKGYTVSGNTVVITLSNSNFSSLNSNGWMNFGAEAMLILKIDASTYRAFTNSCPHHGNSSQWSYNTSQDRFVCGAHNNSYPTDCSTSGTAGGPLKCYTTTLNDGKLTISKS
;
A
#
# COMPACT_ATOMS: atom_id res chain seq x y z
N MET A 1 -6.20 -54.08 -13.21
CA MET A 1 -6.99 -53.81 -12.00
C MET A 1 -6.75 -52.35 -11.56
N ILE A 2 -7.06 -51.36 -12.44
CA ILE A 2 -6.98 -49.93 -12.14
C ILE A 2 -8.10 -49.25 -12.93
N ILE A 3 -9.35 -49.44 -12.53
CA ILE A 3 -10.52 -48.68 -13.04
C ILE A 3 -11.48 -48.53 -11.86
N GLY A 4 -11.13 -47.74 -10.88
CA GLY A 4 -11.98 -47.56 -9.71
C GLY A 4 -11.84 -46.22 -8.98
N LEU A 5 -11.00 -45.29 -9.45
CA LEU A 5 -10.70 -44.08 -8.66
C LEU A 5 -11.14 -42.75 -9.29
N MET A 6 -11.84 -42.79 -10.42
CA MET A 6 -12.21 -41.55 -11.14
C MET A 6 -13.68 -41.12 -10.98
N LEU A 7 -14.48 -41.81 -10.18
CA LEU A 7 -15.93 -41.55 -10.06
C LEU A 7 -16.34 -40.83 -8.76
N ASN A 8 -15.40 -40.51 -7.87
CA ASN A 8 -15.76 -39.94 -6.55
C ASN A 8 -15.54 -38.46 -6.38
N MET A 9 -15.08 -37.75 -7.42
CA MET A 9 -14.88 -36.31 -7.35
C MET A 9 -16.08 -35.45 -7.82
N LYS A 10 -17.07 -36.06 -8.46
CA LYS A 10 -18.23 -35.31 -8.98
C LYS A 10 -19.35 -35.06 -7.96
N ASN A 11 -19.36 -35.80 -6.86
CA ASN A 11 -20.43 -35.69 -5.85
C ASN A 11 -20.15 -34.65 -4.75
N LYS A 12 -18.88 -34.31 -4.47
CA LYS A 12 -18.55 -33.35 -3.40
C LYS A 12 -18.90 -31.90 -3.76
N ARG A 13 -18.93 -31.55 -5.05
CA ARG A 13 -19.31 -30.18 -5.47
C ARG A 13 -20.82 -29.93 -5.42
N ARG A 14 -21.63 -30.98 -5.48
CA ARG A 14 -23.10 -30.86 -5.37
C ARG A 14 -23.58 -30.82 -3.93
N GLU A 15 -22.88 -31.45 -3.00
CA GLU A 15 -23.21 -31.38 -1.57
C GLU A 15 -22.86 -30.04 -0.94
N PHE A 16 -21.79 -29.39 -1.40
CA PHE A 16 -21.43 -28.05 -0.92
C PHE A 16 -22.51 -27.00 -1.24
N LEU A 17 -23.17 -27.13 -2.41
CA LEU A 17 -24.23 -26.19 -2.81
C LEU A 17 -25.56 -26.42 -2.12
N LYS A 18 -25.79 -27.58 -1.50
CA LYS A 18 -27.02 -27.86 -0.77
C LYS A 18 -27.00 -27.36 0.67
N ASN A 19 -25.80 -27.16 1.24
CA ASN A 19 -25.65 -26.74 2.64
C ASN A 19 -25.37 -25.23 2.82
N VAL A 20 -25.23 -24.46 1.74
CA VAL A 20 -24.93 -23.01 1.80
C VAL A 20 -26.13 -22.13 1.49
N CYS A 21 -27.24 -22.68 1.03
CA CYS A 21 -28.34 -21.89 0.48
C CYS A 21 -29.65 -21.71 1.27
N PRO A 22 -29.80 -21.95 2.58
CA PRO A 22 -31.00 -21.40 3.22
C PRO A 22 -30.82 -20.06 3.91
N SER A 23 -29.57 -19.60 4.15
CA SER A 23 -29.35 -18.38 4.93
C SER A 23 -29.10 -17.12 4.09
N VAL A 24 -28.80 -17.26 2.81
CA VAL A 24 -28.50 -16.10 1.93
C VAL A 24 -29.73 -15.57 1.19
N ALA A 25 -30.78 -16.38 1.07
CA ALA A 25 -32.01 -15.97 0.35
C ALA A 25 -32.92 -15.02 1.13
N LEU A 26 -32.73 -14.86 2.44
CA LEU A 26 -33.53 -13.94 3.26
C LEU A 26 -32.94 -12.54 3.43
N ALA A 27 -31.66 -12.33 2.98
CA ALA A 27 -31.03 -11.02 3.08
C ALA A 27 -31.32 -10.07 1.89
N PHE A 28 -31.98 -10.56 0.84
CA PHE A 28 -32.26 -9.73 -0.34
C PHE A 28 -33.66 -9.11 -0.37
N PHE A 29 -34.54 -9.43 0.56
CA PHE A 29 -35.93 -8.90 0.56
C PHE A 29 -36.28 -8.00 1.73
N GLY A 30 -35.35 -7.57 2.55
CA GLY A 30 -35.65 -6.91 3.79
C GLY A 30 -35.06 -5.53 4.06
N VAL A 31 -34.42 -4.85 3.13
CA VAL A 31 -33.95 -3.46 3.36
C VAL A 31 -34.05 -2.63 2.07
N THR A 32 -35.26 -2.42 1.62
CA THR A 32 -35.56 -1.28 0.77
C THR A 32 -36.78 -0.60 1.34
N MET A 33 -36.59 0.43 2.08
CA MET A 33 -37.52 1.49 2.42
C MET A 33 -37.07 2.09 3.75
N LEU A 34 -36.24 3.06 3.69
CA LEU A 34 -36.24 4.21 4.59
C LEU A 34 -34.89 4.94 4.50
N GLU A 35 -34.73 5.66 3.42
CA GLU A 35 -33.90 6.89 3.44
C GLU A 35 -34.24 7.71 2.19
N ALA A 36 -35.42 8.31 2.29
CA ALA A 36 -35.73 9.47 1.49
C ALA A 36 -35.94 10.64 2.45
N CYS A 37 -35.20 11.72 2.15
CA CYS A 37 -35.43 13.07 2.62
C CYS A 37 -34.95 13.43 4.02
N SER A 38 -33.79 14.08 4.07
CA SER A 38 -33.72 15.37 4.76
C SER A 38 -32.66 16.24 4.11
N SER A 39 -33.12 17.23 3.40
CA SER A 39 -32.39 18.41 2.97
C SER A 39 -32.17 19.34 4.15
N GLY A 40 -31.00 19.96 4.22
CA GLY A 40 -30.84 21.26 4.86
C GLY A 40 -29.97 21.27 6.12
N GLY A 41 -28.95 22.11 6.10
CA GLY A 41 -28.33 22.63 7.31
C GLY A 41 -26.81 22.57 7.29
N ASP A 42 -26.19 23.67 6.90
CA ASP A 42 -24.84 24.05 7.28
C ASP A 42 -24.60 23.77 8.76
N ASP A 43 -23.48 23.14 9.09
CA ASP A 43 -22.67 23.61 10.21
C ASP A 43 -21.32 22.91 10.26
N ASN A 44 -20.28 23.73 10.27
CA ASN A 44 -18.92 23.47 10.69
C ASN A 44 -18.90 22.66 11.99
N GLN A 45 -18.51 21.40 11.97
CA GLN A 45 -17.98 20.76 13.18
C GLN A 45 -16.86 19.78 12.87
N VAL A 46 -15.66 20.20 13.29
CA VAL A 46 -14.50 19.39 13.53
C VAL A 46 -14.87 18.31 14.57
N PRO A 47 -14.78 17.02 14.31
CA PRO A 47 -14.80 16.03 15.37
C PRO A 47 -13.38 15.87 15.91
N SER A 48 -13.15 16.54 17.02
CA SER A 48 -12.09 16.19 17.95
C SER A 48 -12.51 14.93 18.71
N GLY A 49 -11.64 13.95 18.76
CA GLY A 49 -11.54 13.11 19.93
C GLY A 49 -12.15 11.71 19.86
N GLY A 50 -11.34 10.77 20.24
CA GLY A 50 -11.80 9.62 20.98
C GLY A 50 -11.45 8.28 20.36
N GLY A 51 -10.42 7.66 20.92
CA GLY A 51 -9.95 6.32 20.66
C GLY A 51 -11.01 5.25 20.81
N GLY A 52 -10.78 4.15 20.15
CA GLY A 52 -11.54 2.92 20.28
C GLY A 52 -11.00 1.92 19.28
N GLY A 53 -10.14 1.01 19.76
CA GLY A 53 -9.59 -0.06 18.95
C GLY A 53 -10.70 -0.95 18.40
N GLY A 54 -10.69 -1.14 17.12
CA GLY A 54 -11.42 -2.13 16.39
C GLY A 54 -10.70 -2.33 15.07
N GLY A 55 -9.85 -3.35 15.00
CA GLY A 55 -9.07 -3.63 13.81
C GLY A 55 -9.97 -3.93 12.61
N ASN A 56 -10.31 -2.92 11.85
CA ASN A 56 -10.79 -3.10 10.49
C ASN A 56 -9.57 -3.48 9.63
N ASN A 57 -9.55 -4.71 9.14
CA ASN A 57 -8.51 -5.26 8.26
C ASN A 57 -8.40 -4.53 6.89
N ASN A 58 -8.98 -3.34 6.74
CA ASN A 58 -8.92 -2.48 5.57
C ASN A 58 -8.14 -1.17 5.78
N ASP A 59 -7.53 -0.97 6.94
CA ASP A 59 -6.68 0.21 7.13
C ASP A 59 -5.37 0.05 6.36
N LYS A 60 -5.28 0.71 5.23
CA LYS A 60 -4.06 0.73 4.40
C LYS A 60 -2.88 1.41 5.09
N GLY A 61 -3.12 2.16 6.16
CA GLY A 61 -2.10 2.93 6.87
C GLY A 61 -1.60 4.16 6.09
N TYR A 62 -2.27 4.55 5.02
CA TYR A 62 -1.95 5.77 4.27
C TYR A 62 -3.19 6.37 3.61
N THR A 63 -3.10 7.66 3.30
CA THR A 63 -4.09 8.41 2.53
C THR A 63 -3.42 9.14 1.38
N VAL A 64 -4.17 9.38 0.29
CA VAL A 64 -3.71 10.09 -0.89
C VAL A 64 -4.65 11.25 -1.18
N SER A 65 -4.09 12.44 -1.39
CA SER A 65 -4.82 13.63 -1.80
C SER A 65 -4.02 14.37 -2.88
N GLY A 66 -4.49 14.31 -4.10
CA GLY A 66 -3.74 14.82 -5.26
C GLY A 66 -2.35 14.20 -5.35
N ASN A 67 -1.31 15.02 -5.33
CA ASN A 67 0.09 14.58 -5.36
C ASN A 67 0.68 14.29 -3.96
N THR A 68 -0.12 14.38 -2.91
CA THR A 68 0.35 14.19 -1.54
C THR A 68 -0.08 12.83 -1.01
N VAL A 69 0.87 12.09 -0.46
CA VAL A 69 0.68 10.82 0.24
C VAL A 69 1.05 11.01 1.71
N VAL A 70 0.15 10.62 2.62
CA VAL A 70 0.41 10.66 4.07
C VAL A 70 0.39 9.24 4.60
N ILE A 71 1.50 8.80 5.18
CA ILE A 71 1.72 7.46 5.70
C ILE A 71 1.75 7.49 7.23
N THR A 72 0.98 6.62 7.88
CA THR A 72 1.07 6.36 9.32
C THR A 72 2.13 5.30 9.56
N LEU A 73 3.31 5.71 10.05
CA LEU A 73 4.48 4.83 10.19
C LEU A 73 4.30 3.68 11.20
N SER A 74 3.37 3.82 12.15
CA SER A 74 3.04 2.76 13.11
C SER A 74 2.16 1.65 12.53
N ASN A 75 1.58 1.84 11.34
CA ASN A 75 0.79 0.81 10.68
C ASN A 75 1.67 -0.35 10.21
N SER A 76 1.19 -1.59 10.40
CA SER A 76 1.94 -2.81 10.09
C SER A 76 2.38 -2.92 8.63
N ASN A 77 1.66 -2.30 7.69
CA ASN A 77 2.02 -2.28 6.27
C ASN A 77 3.34 -1.54 5.98
N PHE A 78 3.80 -0.71 6.92
CA PHE A 78 5.06 0.05 6.83
C PHE A 78 6.14 -0.44 7.78
N SER A 79 5.96 -1.61 8.40
CA SER A 79 6.94 -2.22 9.32
C SER A 79 8.32 -2.43 8.68
N SER A 80 8.38 -2.68 7.37
CA SER A 80 9.64 -2.83 6.62
C SER A 80 10.52 -1.57 6.65
N LEU A 81 9.95 -0.37 6.78
CA LEU A 81 10.73 0.86 6.98
C LEU A 81 11.48 0.86 8.31
N ASN A 82 10.96 0.18 9.33
CA ASN A 82 11.64 0.06 10.62
C ASN A 82 12.65 -1.08 10.64
N SER A 83 12.35 -2.23 10.01
CA SER A 83 13.20 -3.41 10.03
C SER A 83 14.34 -3.35 9.00
N ASN A 84 14.06 -2.88 7.79
CA ASN A 84 15.01 -2.87 6.67
C ASN A 84 15.59 -1.48 6.38
N GLY A 85 14.99 -0.43 6.95
CA GLY A 85 15.36 0.96 6.67
C GLY A 85 14.85 1.48 5.32
N TRP A 86 14.17 0.67 4.53
CA TRP A 86 13.63 1.08 3.23
C TRP A 86 12.46 0.20 2.79
N MET A 87 11.70 0.68 1.80
CA MET A 87 10.70 -0.13 1.10
C MET A 87 10.44 0.36 -0.32
N ASN A 88 10.04 -0.56 -1.21
CA ASN A 88 9.40 -0.23 -2.48
C ASN A 88 7.88 -0.16 -2.24
N PHE A 89 7.35 1.06 -2.14
CA PHE A 89 5.93 1.30 -1.97
C PHE A 89 5.25 1.36 -3.35
N GLY A 90 5.03 0.18 -3.93
CA GLY A 90 4.54 0.02 -5.30
C GLY A 90 3.16 0.62 -5.55
N ALA A 91 2.26 0.62 -4.54
CA ALA A 91 0.92 1.20 -4.67
C ALA A 91 0.95 2.69 -5.04
N GLU A 92 2.00 3.42 -4.61
CA GLU A 92 2.16 4.84 -4.86
C GLU A 92 3.38 5.15 -5.74
N ALA A 93 3.92 4.14 -6.41
CA ALA A 93 5.05 4.23 -7.34
C ALA A 93 6.27 4.94 -6.74
N MET A 94 6.67 4.58 -5.50
CA MET A 94 7.79 5.23 -4.83
C MET A 94 8.69 4.24 -4.06
N LEU A 95 9.96 4.62 -3.93
CA LEU A 95 10.91 4.06 -2.98
C LEU A 95 10.94 4.99 -1.77
N ILE A 96 10.93 4.42 -0.56
CA ILE A 96 11.04 5.18 0.69
C ILE A 96 12.26 4.68 1.43
N LEU A 97 13.11 5.59 1.88
CA LEU A 97 14.32 5.34 2.65
C LEU A 97 14.26 6.08 3.98
N LYS A 98 14.49 5.36 5.06
CA LYS A 98 14.68 5.92 6.39
C LYS A 98 16.16 6.23 6.60
N ILE A 99 16.52 7.49 6.73
CA ILE A 99 17.90 7.92 6.98
C ILE A 99 18.23 7.80 8.47
N ASP A 100 17.31 8.29 9.31
CA ASP A 100 17.41 8.21 10.77
C ASP A 100 16.02 8.17 11.41
N ALA A 101 15.91 8.39 12.70
CA ALA A 101 14.65 8.33 13.44
C ALA A 101 13.62 9.38 12.98
N SER A 102 14.08 10.51 12.42
CA SER A 102 13.27 11.68 12.08
C SER A 102 13.31 12.04 10.60
N THR A 103 14.22 11.45 9.83
CA THR A 103 14.50 11.84 8.46
C THR A 103 14.21 10.70 7.49
N TYR A 104 13.41 11.00 6.49
CA TYR A 104 13.08 10.08 5.39
C TYR A 104 13.38 10.75 4.06
N ARG A 105 13.66 9.93 3.05
CA ARG A 105 13.70 10.32 1.64
C ARG A 105 12.71 9.47 0.86
N ALA A 106 12.09 10.06 -0.14
CA ALA A 106 11.22 9.36 -1.05
C ALA A 106 11.63 9.66 -2.50
N PHE A 107 11.52 8.64 -3.34
CA PHE A 107 11.95 8.70 -4.74
C PHE A 107 10.88 8.05 -5.61
N THR A 108 10.88 8.37 -6.92
CA THR A 108 10.18 7.52 -7.87
C THR A 108 10.73 6.09 -7.82
N ASN A 109 9.88 5.08 -7.96
CA ASN A 109 10.36 3.70 -8.17
C ASN A 109 10.53 3.36 -9.66
N SER A 110 10.31 4.31 -10.56
CA SER A 110 10.59 4.13 -11.98
C SER A 110 12.09 4.25 -12.23
N CYS A 111 12.71 3.16 -12.65
CA CYS A 111 14.15 3.12 -12.95
C CYS A 111 14.47 4.09 -14.10
N PRO A 112 15.42 5.05 -13.92
CA PRO A 112 15.75 6.05 -14.94
C PRO A 112 16.28 5.45 -16.25
N HIS A 113 16.73 4.19 -16.25
CA HIS A 113 17.21 3.50 -17.43
C HIS A 113 16.05 3.04 -18.35
N HIS A 114 15.12 2.24 -17.83
CA HIS A 114 14.01 1.64 -18.61
C HIS A 114 12.67 1.56 -17.88
N GLY A 115 12.47 2.34 -16.82
CA GLY A 115 11.18 2.43 -16.15
C GLY A 115 10.77 1.21 -15.30
N ASN A 116 11.66 0.21 -15.07
CA ASN A 116 11.33 -0.89 -14.18
C ASN A 116 11.02 -0.37 -12.76
N SER A 117 9.93 -0.86 -12.16
CA SER A 117 9.45 -0.38 -10.86
C SER A 117 9.42 -1.44 -9.76
N SER A 118 9.64 -2.71 -10.09
CA SER A 118 9.42 -3.83 -9.15
C SER A 118 10.71 -4.43 -8.57
N GLN A 119 11.82 -4.35 -9.29
CA GLN A 119 13.06 -5.06 -8.95
C GLN A 119 14.06 -4.13 -8.28
N TRP A 120 13.75 -3.66 -7.08
CA TRP A 120 14.63 -2.77 -6.33
C TRP A 120 15.23 -3.47 -5.12
N SER A 121 16.48 -3.15 -4.83
CA SER A 121 17.18 -3.44 -3.59
C SER A 121 17.95 -2.21 -3.12
N TYR A 122 18.31 -2.17 -1.84
CA TYR A 122 19.09 -1.09 -1.27
C TYR A 122 20.42 -1.61 -0.74
N ASN A 123 21.50 -1.02 -1.21
CA ASN A 123 22.85 -1.30 -0.75
C ASN A 123 23.24 -0.29 0.33
N THR A 124 23.18 -0.72 1.59
CA THR A 124 23.43 0.12 2.76
C THR A 124 24.88 0.60 2.85
N SER A 125 25.85 -0.21 2.37
CA SER A 125 27.27 0.15 2.45
C SER A 125 27.68 1.22 1.44
N GLN A 126 26.91 1.38 0.36
CA GLN A 126 27.17 2.35 -0.71
C GLN A 126 26.13 3.48 -0.76
N ASP A 127 25.10 3.44 0.09
CA ASP A 127 23.95 4.36 0.08
C ASP A 127 23.33 4.50 -1.33
N ARG A 128 22.98 3.35 -1.95
CA ARG A 128 22.45 3.30 -3.31
C ARG A 128 21.27 2.36 -3.42
N PHE A 129 20.28 2.76 -4.21
CA PHE A 129 19.31 1.83 -4.74
C PHE A 129 19.85 1.12 -5.97
N VAL A 130 19.58 -0.18 -6.09
CA VAL A 130 19.95 -1.00 -7.23
C VAL A 130 18.70 -1.52 -7.92
N CYS A 131 18.58 -1.23 -9.20
CA CYS A 131 17.52 -1.77 -10.06
C CYS A 131 17.99 -3.13 -10.60
N GLY A 132 17.39 -4.22 -10.10
CA GLY A 132 17.80 -5.59 -10.42
C GLY A 132 17.57 -6.01 -11.88
N ALA A 133 16.75 -5.28 -12.64
CA ALA A 133 16.51 -5.60 -14.05
C ALA A 133 17.81 -5.56 -14.89
N HIS A 134 18.72 -4.62 -14.59
CA HIS A 134 20.00 -4.48 -15.32
C HIS A 134 21.18 -4.17 -14.37
N ASN A 135 21.00 -4.34 -13.06
CA ASN A 135 22.00 -4.02 -12.02
C ASN A 135 22.49 -2.57 -12.02
N ASN A 136 21.66 -1.64 -12.51
CA ASN A 136 21.98 -0.21 -12.44
C ASN A 136 21.80 0.32 -11.03
N SER A 137 22.76 1.09 -10.55
CA SER A 137 22.76 1.66 -9.21
C SER A 137 22.57 3.17 -9.22
N TYR A 138 21.84 3.69 -8.24
CA TYR A 138 21.46 5.10 -8.15
C TYR A 138 21.72 5.61 -6.74
N PRO A 139 22.54 6.66 -6.59
CA PRO A 139 22.74 7.33 -5.30
C PRO A 139 21.45 7.91 -4.77
N THR A 140 21.37 8.05 -3.44
CA THR A 140 20.20 8.60 -2.76
C THR A 140 20.25 10.11 -2.55
N ASP A 141 21.21 10.81 -3.17
CA ASP A 141 21.42 12.25 -3.05
C ASP A 141 20.53 13.13 -3.93
N CYS A 142 19.71 12.53 -4.79
CA CYS A 142 18.75 13.19 -5.69
C CYS A 142 19.38 13.98 -6.87
N SER A 143 20.68 14.02 -6.98
CA SER A 143 21.40 14.84 -7.97
C SER A 143 22.38 14.06 -8.83
N THR A 144 23.00 13.05 -8.25
CA THR A 144 24.00 12.24 -8.95
C THR A 144 23.31 11.19 -9.83
N SER A 145 23.71 11.15 -11.10
CA SER A 145 23.23 10.14 -12.04
C SER A 145 23.61 8.73 -11.59
N GLY A 146 22.77 7.78 -11.94
CA GLY A 146 23.08 6.36 -11.75
C GLY A 146 24.12 5.84 -12.75
N THR A 147 24.40 4.55 -12.69
CA THR A 147 25.30 3.87 -13.64
C THR A 147 24.75 3.88 -15.07
N ALA A 148 23.43 4.01 -15.23
CA ALA A 148 22.75 4.24 -16.51
C ALA A 148 21.50 5.09 -16.30
N GLY A 149 21.29 6.09 -17.15
CA GLY A 149 20.22 7.06 -17.00
C GLY A 149 20.57 8.21 -16.05
N GLY A 150 19.58 9.04 -15.72
CA GLY A 150 19.73 10.18 -14.81
C GLY A 150 19.69 9.79 -13.32
N PRO A 151 19.61 10.78 -12.42
CA PRO A 151 19.40 10.53 -10.99
C PRO A 151 17.98 9.99 -10.74
N LEU A 152 17.76 9.36 -9.56
CA LEU A 152 16.42 9.09 -9.09
C LEU A 152 15.71 10.42 -8.80
N LYS A 153 14.50 10.58 -9.34
CA LYS A 153 13.67 11.75 -9.02
C LYS A 153 13.24 11.65 -7.56
N CYS A 154 13.55 12.68 -6.78
CA CYS A 154 13.16 12.78 -5.38
C CYS A 154 11.82 13.49 -5.20
N TYR A 155 11.16 13.15 -4.10
CA TYR A 155 9.95 13.78 -3.60
C TYR A 155 10.25 14.51 -2.29
N THR A 156 9.52 15.59 -2.01
CA THR A 156 9.62 16.28 -0.73
C THR A 156 8.98 15.45 0.38
N THR A 157 9.65 15.34 1.52
CA THR A 157 9.18 14.60 2.68
C THR A 157 9.15 15.45 3.94
N THR A 158 8.15 15.23 4.79
CA THR A 158 8.03 15.85 6.11
C THR A 158 7.49 14.83 7.10
N LEU A 159 8.11 14.71 8.28
CA LEU A 159 7.64 13.84 9.34
C LEU A 159 7.06 14.68 10.49
N ASN A 160 5.80 14.42 10.84
CA ASN A 160 5.12 15.02 11.99
C ASN A 160 4.30 13.95 12.71
N ASP A 161 4.47 13.81 14.02
CA ASP A 161 3.67 12.93 14.89
C ASP A 161 3.51 11.50 14.34
N GLY A 162 4.60 10.91 13.84
CA GLY A 162 4.59 9.56 13.29
C GLY A 162 3.90 9.43 11.93
N LYS A 163 3.53 10.55 11.31
CA LYS A 163 2.99 10.61 9.95
C LYS A 163 4.02 11.17 8.99
N LEU A 164 4.38 10.38 8.00
CA LEU A 164 5.27 10.77 6.91
C LEU A 164 4.43 11.31 5.74
N THR A 165 4.57 12.60 5.48
CA THR A 165 3.94 13.27 4.33
C THR A 165 4.94 13.33 3.19
N ILE A 166 4.54 12.88 2.00
CA ILE A 166 5.34 12.85 0.77
C ILE A 166 4.60 13.61 -0.32
N SER A 167 5.27 14.59 -0.93
CA SER A 167 4.73 15.36 -2.06
C SER A 167 5.45 14.98 -3.36
N LYS A 168 4.68 14.49 -4.34
CA LYS A 168 5.14 14.07 -5.67
C LYS A 168 5.20 15.24 -6.66
N SER A 169 5.63 16.40 -6.23
CA SER A 169 5.74 17.61 -7.06
C SER A 169 6.85 17.52 -8.11
#